data_c1ce81fd6dae800c4d5ece784a80f502
#
_entry.id   c1ce81fd6dae800c4d5ece784a80f502
#
_cell.length_a   1.000
_cell.length_b   1.000
_cell.length_c   1.000
_cell.angle_alpha   90.00
_cell.angle_beta   90.00
_cell.angle_gamma   90.00
#
_symmetry.space_group_name_H-M   'P 1'
#
loop_
_entity.id
_entity.type
_entity.pdbx_description
1 polymer ?
#
loop_
_entity_poly.entity_id
_entity_poly.type
_entity_poly.pdbx_seq_one_letter_code
_entity_poly.pdbx_strand_id
1 'polypeptide(L)'
;MRLKRSIQFYVYVFMMFAVACFAKEEVAKASDTVVSLTPDTVYQYDVNEDGVTDQVEVKIVRNEDREYSGEVKVCVNEEIVFEQKRKCDPVWDVKLIPLENGKVYFDIYSTISSDDACIHQLYSWQEGKLKSVYNFQKYYSKYGDYYLVDIIGVSGNTIKTSVMAQFFATGIIRFDINVSYKDGKFKRTSDSFALKYKTADRKNKWTLNQKIKVYKKAGSPKLAYTLTKGTVVKLNKVVYKGNKVYFQVKKSDGETGYIAATKKVSSTGFFQETQFAG
;
A
#
# COMPACT_ATOMS: atom_id res chain seq x y z
N MET A 1 38.02 -19.71 -58.21
CA MET A 1 37.58 -18.37 -57.78
C MET A 1 36.17 -18.36 -57.06
N ARG A 2 35.35 -19.37 -57.25
CA ARG A 2 33.98 -19.44 -56.59
C ARG A 2 33.99 -19.87 -55.11
N LEU A 3 34.97 -20.67 -54.66
CA LEU A 3 35.04 -21.18 -53.30
C LEU A 3 35.37 -20.09 -52.26
N LYS A 4 36.23 -19.10 -52.59
CA LYS A 4 36.58 -18.01 -51.68
C LYS A 4 35.42 -17.04 -51.35
N ARG A 5 34.49 -16.84 -52.28
CA ARG A 5 33.30 -15.98 -52.04
C ARG A 5 32.28 -16.61 -51.12
N SER A 6 32.17 -17.95 -51.17
CA SER A 6 31.23 -18.69 -50.32
C SER A 6 31.67 -18.63 -48.83
N ILE A 7 32.95 -18.80 -48.55
CA ILE A 7 33.50 -18.76 -47.19
C ILE A 7 33.39 -17.36 -46.56
N GLN A 8 33.62 -16.30 -47.33
CA GLN A 8 33.42 -14.93 -46.84
C GLN A 8 31.98 -14.62 -46.49
N PHE A 9 31.02 -15.14 -47.25
CA PHE A 9 29.60 -14.94 -46.98
C PHE A 9 29.17 -15.64 -45.66
N TYR A 10 29.61 -16.85 -45.40
CA TYR A 10 29.35 -17.56 -44.15
C TYR A 10 29.99 -16.90 -42.94
N VAL A 11 31.19 -16.35 -43.06
CA VAL A 11 31.87 -15.63 -42.00
C VAL A 11 31.13 -14.33 -41.67
N TYR A 12 30.60 -13.58 -42.66
CA TYR A 12 29.80 -12.38 -42.42
C TYR A 12 28.44 -12.69 -41.79
N VAL A 13 27.79 -13.77 -42.22
CA VAL A 13 26.53 -14.20 -41.60
C VAL A 13 26.73 -14.67 -40.17
N PHE A 14 27.82 -15.39 -39.90
CA PHE A 14 28.17 -15.82 -38.53
C PHE A 14 28.55 -14.65 -37.63
N MET A 15 29.27 -13.63 -38.12
CA MET A 15 29.56 -12.41 -37.39
C MET A 15 28.29 -11.57 -37.12
N MET A 16 27.38 -11.48 -38.07
CA MET A 16 26.08 -10.78 -37.81
C MET A 16 25.23 -11.51 -36.78
N PHE A 17 25.22 -12.84 -36.76
CA PHE A 17 24.55 -13.61 -35.73
C PHE A 17 25.22 -13.48 -34.34
N ALA A 18 26.56 -13.45 -34.30
CA ALA A 18 27.31 -13.26 -33.06
C ALA A 18 27.13 -11.84 -32.47
N VAL A 19 26.99 -10.82 -33.32
CA VAL A 19 26.76 -9.44 -32.88
C VAL A 19 25.31 -9.26 -32.40
N ALA A 20 24.35 -10.01 -32.96
CA ALA A 20 22.93 -10.00 -32.46
C ALA A 20 22.78 -10.70 -31.11
N CYS A 21 23.66 -11.64 -30.73
CA CYS A 21 23.66 -12.32 -29.44
C CYS A 21 24.34 -11.55 -28.31
N PHE A 22 24.97 -10.40 -28.58
CA PHE A 22 25.59 -9.53 -27.57
C PHE A 22 24.92 -8.17 -27.44
N ALA A 23 23.66 -8.02 -27.88
CA ALA A 23 22.85 -6.97 -27.34
C ALA A 23 22.72 -7.27 -25.83
N LYS A 24 23.58 -6.66 -25.01
CA LYS A 24 23.33 -6.57 -23.58
C LYS A 24 21.93 -5.97 -23.46
N GLU A 25 20.96 -6.82 -23.11
CA GLU A 25 19.76 -6.29 -22.48
C GLU A 25 20.28 -5.49 -21.29
N GLU A 26 20.14 -4.18 -21.36
CA GLU A 26 20.29 -3.35 -20.17
C GLU A 26 19.21 -3.86 -19.24
N VAL A 27 19.63 -4.64 -18.24
CA VAL A 27 18.78 -4.92 -17.06
C VAL A 27 18.31 -3.55 -16.61
N ALA A 28 17.05 -3.26 -16.82
CA ALA A 28 16.47 -1.99 -16.43
C ALA A 28 16.81 -1.81 -14.95
N LYS A 29 17.74 -0.91 -14.65
CA LYS A 29 18.00 -0.50 -13.27
C LYS A 29 16.64 -0.20 -12.68
N ALA A 30 16.33 -0.84 -11.56
CA ALA A 30 15.08 -0.65 -10.85
C ALA A 30 14.77 0.85 -10.82
N SER A 31 13.84 1.28 -11.68
CA SER A 31 13.39 2.66 -11.66
C SER A 31 12.58 2.78 -10.37
N ASP A 32 12.71 3.90 -9.64
CA ASP A 32 11.89 4.22 -8.45
C ASP A 32 10.38 4.32 -8.78
N THR A 33 9.92 3.52 -9.73
CA THR A 33 8.57 3.61 -10.30
C THR A 33 7.79 2.35 -9.96
N VAL A 34 6.67 2.54 -9.31
CA VAL A 34 5.68 1.48 -9.10
C VAL A 34 5.07 1.08 -10.45
N VAL A 35 5.06 -0.21 -10.75
CA VAL A 35 4.55 -0.74 -12.02
C VAL A 35 3.28 -1.54 -11.76
N SER A 36 2.14 -1.04 -12.25
CA SER A 36 0.88 -1.81 -12.22
C SER A 36 0.92 -2.88 -13.30
N LEU A 37 0.63 -4.13 -12.90
CA LEU A 37 0.60 -5.26 -13.81
C LEU A 37 -0.78 -5.37 -14.47
N THR A 38 -0.79 -5.25 -15.79
CA THR A 38 -2.00 -5.51 -16.58
C THR A 38 -2.16 -7.02 -16.74
N PRO A 39 -3.34 -7.60 -16.51
CA PRO A 39 -3.57 -9.01 -16.72
C PRO A 39 -3.17 -9.47 -18.14
N ASP A 40 -2.67 -10.71 -18.24
CA ASP A 40 -2.25 -11.36 -19.48
C ASP A 40 -1.15 -10.59 -20.25
N THR A 41 -0.37 -9.78 -19.53
CA THR A 41 0.80 -9.07 -20.05
C THR A 41 2.05 -9.55 -19.33
N VAL A 42 3.10 -9.86 -20.10
CA VAL A 42 4.40 -10.30 -19.57
C VAL A 42 5.29 -9.10 -19.28
N TYR A 43 5.83 -9.05 -18.09
CA TYR A 43 6.80 -8.06 -17.62
C TYR A 43 8.15 -8.74 -17.33
N GLN A 44 9.24 -7.99 -17.44
CA GLN A 44 10.60 -8.50 -17.27
C GLN A 44 11.25 -7.89 -16.03
N TYR A 45 11.46 -8.69 -14.98
CA TYR A 45 12.08 -8.25 -13.71
C TYR A 45 12.86 -9.40 -13.08
N ASP A 46 14.02 -9.14 -12.52
CA ASP A 46 14.72 -10.10 -11.65
C ASP A 46 14.02 -10.08 -10.27
N VAL A 47 13.08 -11.00 -10.07
CA VAL A 47 12.27 -11.05 -8.84
C VAL A 47 12.81 -12.05 -7.82
N ASN A 48 13.69 -12.97 -8.27
CA ASN A 48 14.31 -14.01 -7.45
C ASN A 48 15.74 -13.64 -7.00
N GLU A 49 16.27 -12.50 -7.46
CA GLU A 49 17.60 -11.94 -7.12
C GLU A 49 18.77 -12.83 -7.62
N ASP A 50 18.60 -13.60 -8.69
CA ASP A 50 19.68 -14.43 -9.26
C ASP A 50 20.51 -13.70 -10.35
N GLY A 51 20.15 -12.48 -10.69
CA GLY A 51 20.79 -11.64 -11.70
C GLY A 51 20.31 -11.92 -13.13
N VAL A 52 19.32 -12.79 -13.31
CA VAL A 52 18.64 -13.07 -14.57
C VAL A 52 17.23 -12.49 -14.52
N THR A 53 16.80 -11.93 -15.63
CA THR A 53 15.44 -11.36 -15.71
C THR A 53 14.40 -12.47 -15.81
N ASP A 54 13.42 -12.44 -14.92
CA ASP A 54 12.27 -13.34 -14.91
C ASP A 54 11.09 -12.76 -15.72
N GLN A 55 10.27 -13.64 -16.28
CA GLN A 55 8.98 -13.29 -16.87
C GLN A 55 7.89 -13.28 -15.79
N VAL A 56 7.29 -12.13 -15.55
CA VAL A 56 6.23 -11.95 -14.55
C VAL A 56 4.91 -11.69 -15.27
N GLU A 57 3.88 -12.46 -14.95
CA GLU A 57 2.55 -12.34 -15.52
C GLU A 57 1.48 -12.43 -14.42
N VAL A 58 0.39 -11.67 -14.55
CA VAL A 58 -0.79 -11.76 -13.69
C VAL A 58 -1.97 -12.26 -14.51
N LYS A 59 -2.65 -13.28 -14.00
CA LYS A 59 -3.88 -13.81 -14.58
C LYS A 59 -5.04 -13.58 -13.62
N ILE A 60 -6.12 -12.98 -14.11
CA ILE A 60 -7.35 -12.79 -13.35
C ILE A 60 -8.43 -13.64 -14.01
N VAL A 61 -8.88 -14.67 -13.30
CA VAL A 61 -9.93 -15.57 -13.76
C VAL A 61 -11.23 -15.17 -13.10
N ARG A 62 -12.23 -14.82 -13.91
CA ARG A 62 -13.62 -14.63 -13.48
C ARG A 62 -14.39 -15.90 -13.77
N ASN A 63 -15.11 -16.39 -12.81
CA ASN A 63 -15.96 -17.57 -12.98
C ASN A 63 -17.34 -17.10 -13.47
N GLU A 64 -17.63 -17.27 -14.75
CA GLU A 64 -18.86 -16.82 -15.39
C GLU A 64 -20.12 -17.49 -14.81
N ASP A 65 -19.99 -18.74 -14.28
CA ASP A 65 -21.11 -19.51 -13.74
C ASP A 65 -21.50 -19.17 -12.30
N ARG A 66 -20.70 -18.33 -11.62
CA ARG A 66 -20.98 -17.91 -10.25
C ARG A 66 -20.80 -16.40 -10.15
N GLU A 67 -21.90 -15.73 -10.01
CA GLU A 67 -22.07 -14.28 -10.02
C GLU A 67 -21.02 -13.47 -9.24
N TYR A 68 -20.15 -14.12 -8.43
CA TYR A 68 -19.25 -13.43 -7.51
C TYR A 68 -18.00 -14.25 -7.11
N SER A 69 -17.33 -14.91 -8.03
CA SER A 69 -16.04 -15.53 -7.70
C SER A 69 -14.93 -15.10 -8.64
N GLY A 70 -13.84 -14.60 -8.07
CA GLY A 70 -12.67 -14.23 -8.82
C GLY A 70 -11.41 -14.85 -8.24
N GLU A 71 -10.48 -15.17 -9.11
CA GLU A 71 -9.18 -15.73 -8.80
C GLU A 71 -8.09 -14.86 -9.39
N VAL A 72 -7.03 -14.60 -8.63
CA VAL A 72 -5.79 -14.01 -9.14
C VAL A 72 -4.67 -15.04 -9.06
N LYS A 73 -3.89 -15.13 -10.12
CA LYS A 73 -2.64 -15.88 -10.17
C LYS A 73 -1.51 -14.94 -10.55
N VAL A 74 -0.39 -15.04 -9.84
CA VAL A 74 0.87 -14.44 -10.25
C VAL A 74 1.77 -15.58 -10.71
N CYS A 75 2.26 -15.47 -11.93
CA CYS A 75 3.17 -16.42 -12.54
C CYS A 75 4.55 -15.78 -12.67
N VAL A 76 5.60 -16.57 -12.41
CA VAL A 76 6.99 -16.20 -12.68
C VAL A 76 7.59 -17.35 -13.49
N ASN A 77 8.12 -17.04 -14.68
CA ASN A 77 8.63 -18.03 -15.64
C ASN A 77 7.61 -19.19 -15.89
N GLU A 78 6.33 -18.80 -16.10
CA GLU A 78 5.19 -19.70 -16.32
C GLU A 78 4.73 -20.50 -15.06
N GLU A 79 5.49 -20.52 -13.97
CA GLU A 79 5.12 -21.19 -12.73
C GLU A 79 4.22 -20.31 -11.85
N ILE A 80 3.14 -20.89 -11.28
CA ILE A 80 2.24 -20.19 -10.36
C ILE A 80 2.94 -20.06 -9.00
N VAL A 81 3.32 -18.83 -8.65
CA VAL A 81 4.02 -18.49 -7.40
C VAL A 81 3.10 -17.92 -6.33
N PHE A 82 1.91 -17.47 -6.75
CA PHE A 82 0.83 -17.02 -5.87
C PHE A 82 -0.51 -17.30 -6.52
N GLU A 83 -1.46 -17.79 -5.73
CA GLU A 83 -2.84 -17.99 -6.13
C GLU A 83 -3.77 -17.64 -4.98
N GLN A 84 -4.84 -16.89 -5.27
CA GLN A 84 -5.86 -16.56 -4.30
C GLN A 84 -7.23 -16.55 -4.94
N LYS A 85 -8.18 -17.28 -4.31
CA LYS A 85 -9.59 -17.31 -4.69
C LYS A 85 -10.45 -16.53 -3.71
N ARG A 86 -11.45 -15.82 -4.21
CA ARG A 86 -12.43 -15.07 -3.40
C ARG A 86 -13.85 -15.33 -3.89
N LYS A 87 -14.80 -15.42 -2.96
CA LYS A 87 -16.21 -15.70 -3.24
C LYS A 87 -17.03 -14.48 -3.64
N CYS A 88 -16.53 -13.28 -3.48
CA CYS A 88 -17.22 -12.05 -3.90
C CYS A 88 -16.53 -11.55 -5.17
N ASP A 89 -17.18 -10.73 -5.98
CA ASP A 89 -16.56 -10.16 -7.18
C ASP A 89 -15.39 -9.22 -6.79
N PRO A 90 -14.17 -9.76 -6.63
CA PRO A 90 -13.06 -8.96 -6.17
C PRO A 90 -12.49 -8.17 -7.35
N VAL A 91 -12.23 -6.90 -7.11
CA VAL A 91 -11.29 -6.15 -7.93
C VAL A 91 -9.90 -6.49 -7.44
N TRP A 92 -9.05 -7.00 -8.33
CA TRP A 92 -7.65 -7.30 -8.06
C TRP A 92 -6.77 -6.23 -8.69
N ASP A 93 -5.76 -5.80 -7.95
CA ASP A 93 -4.68 -4.93 -8.42
C ASP A 93 -3.36 -5.51 -7.92
N VAL A 94 -2.44 -5.74 -8.85
CA VAL A 94 -1.10 -6.27 -8.55
C VAL A 94 -0.08 -5.31 -9.11
N LYS A 95 0.88 -4.91 -8.26
CA LYS A 95 1.95 -3.99 -8.65
C LYS A 95 3.32 -4.59 -8.32
N LEU A 96 4.30 -4.29 -9.16
CA LEU A 96 5.70 -4.48 -8.82
C LEU A 96 6.25 -3.21 -8.17
N ILE A 97 7.00 -3.41 -7.11
CA ILE A 97 7.62 -2.36 -6.31
C ILE A 97 9.13 -2.62 -6.24
N PRO A 98 9.89 -2.16 -7.23
CA PRO A 98 11.34 -2.23 -7.17
C PRO A 98 11.86 -1.23 -6.12
N LEU A 99 12.82 -1.67 -5.31
CA LEU A 99 13.50 -0.83 -4.33
C LEU A 99 14.98 -0.62 -4.71
N GLU A 100 15.58 0.44 -4.18
CA GLU A 100 16.99 0.78 -4.42
C GLU A 100 17.98 -0.35 -4.03
N ASN A 101 17.59 -1.20 -3.08
CA ASN A 101 18.39 -2.36 -2.68
C ASN A 101 18.41 -3.51 -3.71
N GLY A 102 17.82 -3.30 -4.88
CA GLY A 102 17.72 -4.28 -5.96
C GLY A 102 16.56 -5.27 -5.83
N LYS A 103 15.85 -5.29 -4.70
CA LYS A 103 14.72 -6.21 -4.47
C LYS A 103 13.44 -5.71 -5.12
N VAL A 104 12.68 -6.64 -5.68
CA VAL A 104 11.36 -6.39 -6.24
C VAL A 104 10.30 -7.03 -5.33
N TYR A 105 9.32 -6.24 -4.94
CA TYR A 105 8.19 -6.70 -4.14
C TYR A 105 6.90 -6.66 -4.94
N PHE A 106 5.96 -7.53 -4.59
CA PHE A 106 4.63 -7.53 -5.16
C PHE A 106 3.67 -6.88 -4.17
N ASP A 107 2.97 -5.84 -4.58
CA ASP A 107 1.81 -5.33 -3.87
C ASP A 107 0.57 -6.01 -4.41
N ILE A 108 -0.09 -6.81 -3.59
CA ILE A 108 -1.32 -7.49 -3.98
C ILE A 108 -2.46 -6.89 -3.17
N TYR A 109 -3.36 -6.25 -3.89
CA TYR A 109 -4.54 -5.61 -3.37
C TYR A 109 -5.80 -6.26 -3.92
N SER A 110 -6.80 -6.43 -3.06
CA SER A 110 -8.13 -6.85 -3.47
C SER A 110 -9.18 -6.16 -2.61
N THR A 111 -10.23 -5.68 -3.25
CA THR A 111 -11.43 -5.15 -2.62
C THR A 111 -12.65 -5.87 -3.14
N ILE A 112 -13.73 -5.90 -2.36
CA ILE A 112 -15.07 -6.26 -2.80
C ILE A 112 -15.83 -4.98 -3.16
N SER A 113 -16.91 -5.11 -3.93
CA SER A 113 -17.72 -4.00 -4.43
C SER A 113 -18.23 -3.02 -3.35
N SER A 114 -18.20 -3.41 -2.08
CA SER A 114 -18.61 -2.59 -0.92
C SER A 114 -17.45 -1.84 -0.24
N ASP A 115 -16.33 -1.63 -0.91
CA ASP A 115 -15.18 -0.84 -0.43
C ASP A 115 -14.33 -1.49 0.69
N ASP A 116 -14.65 -2.70 1.13
CA ASP A 116 -13.82 -3.42 2.10
C ASP A 116 -12.59 -4.01 1.41
N ALA A 117 -11.42 -3.49 1.74
CA ALA A 117 -10.17 -4.10 1.31
C ALA A 117 -10.01 -5.49 1.95
N CYS A 118 -10.10 -6.54 1.14
CA CYS A 118 -9.99 -7.92 1.61
C CYS A 118 -8.55 -8.36 1.79
N ILE A 119 -7.66 -7.85 0.94
CA ILE A 119 -6.21 -8.09 0.99
C ILE A 119 -5.54 -6.78 0.62
N HIS A 120 -4.52 -6.40 1.38
CA HIS A 120 -3.54 -5.41 0.98
C HIS A 120 -2.21 -5.71 1.64
N GLN A 121 -1.35 -6.39 0.91
CA GLN A 121 -0.10 -6.91 1.45
C GLN A 121 1.03 -6.80 0.43
N LEU A 122 2.24 -6.58 0.94
CA LEU A 122 3.47 -6.77 0.18
C LEU A 122 3.95 -8.20 0.33
N TYR A 123 4.40 -8.75 -0.79
CA TYR A 123 4.99 -10.07 -0.86
C TYR A 123 6.40 -9.96 -1.44
N SER A 124 7.27 -10.89 -1.05
CA SER A 124 8.56 -11.11 -1.67
C SER A 124 8.68 -12.54 -2.18
N TRP A 125 9.51 -12.73 -3.19
CA TRP A 125 9.92 -14.06 -3.62
C TRP A 125 10.69 -14.78 -2.51
N GLN A 126 10.32 -16.01 -2.22
CA GLN A 126 11.02 -16.87 -1.27
C GLN A 126 10.79 -18.33 -1.67
N GLU A 127 11.87 -19.02 -2.10
CA GLU A 127 11.84 -20.46 -2.40
C GLU A 127 10.73 -20.87 -3.38
N GLY A 128 10.62 -20.16 -4.51
CA GLY A 128 9.64 -20.46 -5.56
C GLY A 128 8.20 -19.98 -5.27
N LYS A 129 7.97 -19.19 -4.21
CA LYS A 129 6.63 -18.68 -3.86
C LYS A 129 6.69 -17.26 -3.35
N LEU A 130 5.56 -16.56 -3.45
CA LEU A 130 5.39 -15.25 -2.84
C LEU A 130 4.96 -15.41 -1.38
N LYS A 131 5.78 -14.91 -0.45
CA LYS A 131 5.47 -14.87 0.99
C LYS A 131 5.20 -13.44 1.44
N SER A 132 4.14 -13.24 2.25
CA SER A 132 3.77 -11.93 2.78
C SER A 132 4.84 -11.39 3.71
N VAL A 133 5.33 -10.16 3.44
CA VAL A 133 6.35 -9.48 4.23
C VAL A 133 5.84 -8.22 4.94
N TYR A 134 4.70 -7.67 4.49
CA TYR A 134 4.05 -6.55 5.15
C TYR A 134 2.54 -6.55 4.88
N ASN A 135 1.75 -6.32 5.92
CA ASN A 135 0.30 -6.23 5.81
C ASN A 135 -0.15 -4.82 6.19
N PHE A 136 -0.70 -4.08 5.21
CA PHE A 136 -1.17 -2.71 5.40
C PHE A 136 -2.41 -2.63 6.29
N GLN A 137 -3.21 -3.68 6.38
CA GLN A 137 -4.47 -3.70 7.14
C GLN A 137 -4.29 -4.04 8.62
N LYS A 138 -3.16 -4.66 9.00
CA LYS A 138 -2.94 -5.24 10.35
C LYS A 138 -3.18 -4.29 11.52
N TYR A 139 -3.05 -3.00 11.32
CA TYR A 139 -3.08 -2.01 12.41
C TYR A 139 -4.41 -1.26 12.56
N TYR A 140 -5.39 -1.46 11.66
CA TYR A 140 -6.54 -0.58 11.51
C TYR A 140 -7.86 -1.16 11.97
N SER A 141 -8.10 -2.44 11.79
CA SER A 141 -9.35 -3.14 12.09
C SER A 141 -9.85 -3.02 13.53
N LYS A 142 -9.00 -2.54 14.44
CA LYS A 142 -9.34 -2.42 15.87
C LYS A 142 -10.06 -1.12 16.24
N TYR A 143 -9.88 -0.05 15.46
CA TYR A 143 -10.36 1.29 15.76
C TYR A 143 -11.22 1.90 14.66
N GLY A 144 -11.42 1.15 13.59
CA GLY A 144 -12.19 1.51 12.42
C GLY A 144 -12.57 0.28 11.62
N ASP A 145 -13.42 0.46 10.66
CA ASP A 145 -13.98 -0.60 9.81
C ASP A 145 -13.60 -0.47 8.35
N TYR A 146 -13.07 0.68 7.92
CA TYR A 146 -12.71 0.94 6.54
C TYR A 146 -11.28 1.48 6.43
N TYR A 147 -10.52 0.94 5.49
CA TYR A 147 -9.13 1.32 5.32
C TYR A 147 -8.66 1.07 3.89
N LEU A 148 -8.44 2.14 3.15
CA LEU A 148 -7.80 2.11 1.84
C LEU A 148 -6.40 2.66 1.92
N VAL A 149 -5.47 2.00 1.24
CA VAL A 149 -4.09 2.43 1.07
C VAL A 149 -3.78 2.45 -0.41
N ASP A 150 -3.33 3.59 -0.92
CA ASP A 150 -2.80 3.70 -2.26
C ASP A 150 -1.28 3.83 -2.17
N ILE A 151 -0.54 3.00 -2.88
CA ILE A 151 0.88 3.20 -3.07
C ILE A 151 1.05 4.29 -4.13
N ILE A 152 1.59 5.43 -3.69
CA ILE A 152 1.72 6.64 -4.52
C ILE A 152 3.13 6.86 -5.05
N GLY A 153 4.06 5.97 -4.73
CA GLY A 153 5.43 6.00 -5.24
C GLY A 153 6.44 5.34 -4.32
N VAL A 154 7.66 5.28 -4.82
CA VAL A 154 8.83 4.74 -4.12
C VAL A 154 9.93 5.81 -4.11
N SER A 155 10.80 5.78 -3.13
CA SER A 155 12.01 6.61 -3.08
C SER A 155 13.07 5.87 -2.27
N GLY A 156 14.10 5.41 -2.93
CA GLY A 156 15.08 4.52 -2.33
C GLY A 156 14.44 3.23 -1.81
N ASN A 157 14.63 2.92 -0.55
CA ASN A 157 14.02 1.77 0.12
C ASN A 157 12.70 2.11 0.84
N THR A 158 12.03 3.20 0.43
CA THR A 158 10.80 3.69 1.08
C THR A 158 9.63 3.72 0.13
N ILE A 159 8.57 3.00 0.48
CA ILE A 159 7.26 3.03 -0.17
C ILE A 159 6.45 4.17 0.43
N LYS A 160 5.96 5.07 -0.41
CA LYS A 160 5.07 6.18 -0.02
C LYS A 160 3.63 5.76 -0.25
N THR A 161 2.79 5.94 0.76
CA THR A 161 1.37 5.56 0.65
C THR A 161 0.46 6.71 1.07
N SER A 162 -0.68 6.82 0.39
CA SER A 162 -1.81 7.66 0.80
C SER A 162 -2.88 6.78 1.43
N VAL A 163 -3.33 7.17 2.60
CA VAL A 163 -4.28 6.41 3.40
C VAL A 163 -5.59 7.16 3.54
N MET A 164 -6.70 6.48 3.29
CA MET A 164 -8.03 6.89 3.68
C MET A 164 -8.57 5.87 4.68
N ALA A 165 -8.81 6.30 5.90
CA ALA A 165 -9.23 5.43 6.99
C ALA A 165 -10.49 5.97 7.65
N GLN A 166 -11.45 5.09 7.95
CA GLN A 166 -12.63 5.39 8.75
C GLN A 166 -12.40 4.89 10.19
N PHE A 167 -12.25 5.84 11.10
CA PHE A 167 -12.14 5.53 12.52
C PHE A 167 -13.48 5.75 13.22
N PHE A 168 -13.84 4.90 14.17
CA PHE A 168 -15.07 5.06 14.97
C PHE A 168 -15.14 6.38 15.72
N ALA A 169 -14.00 6.99 16.00
CA ALA A 169 -13.92 8.28 16.69
C ALA A 169 -14.17 9.49 15.78
N THR A 170 -13.72 9.43 14.52
CA THR A 170 -13.61 10.61 13.64
C THR A 170 -14.32 10.42 12.29
N GLY A 171 -14.75 9.20 11.96
CA GLY A 171 -15.15 8.87 10.59
C GLY A 171 -13.94 8.93 9.65
N ILE A 172 -14.19 9.22 8.37
CA ILE A 172 -13.19 9.20 7.31
C ILE A 172 -12.18 10.34 7.47
N ILE A 173 -10.91 9.97 7.56
CA ILE A 173 -9.76 10.88 7.55
C ILE A 173 -8.70 10.40 6.55
N ARG A 174 -7.83 11.30 6.12
CA ARG A 174 -6.74 11.04 5.16
C ARG A 174 -5.39 11.45 5.73
N PHE A 175 -4.37 10.65 5.48
CA PHE A 175 -2.99 10.92 5.87
C PHE A 175 -2.05 10.05 5.04
N ASP A 176 -0.75 10.36 5.03
CA ASP A 176 0.25 9.54 4.35
C ASP A 176 1.04 8.73 5.37
N ILE A 177 1.36 7.50 4.99
CA ILE A 177 2.29 6.64 5.71
C ILE A 177 3.44 6.29 4.77
N ASN A 178 4.67 6.43 5.24
CA ASN A 178 5.82 5.90 4.55
C ASN A 178 6.27 4.60 5.25
N VAL A 179 6.56 3.59 4.44
CA VAL A 179 7.01 2.28 4.90
C VAL A 179 8.38 2.02 4.32
N SER A 180 9.41 1.88 5.16
CA SER A 180 10.78 1.61 4.72
C SER A 180 11.19 0.17 4.98
N TYR A 181 11.91 -0.41 4.03
CA TYR A 181 12.63 -1.66 4.22
C TYR A 181 13.95 -1.38 4.94
N LYS A 182 14.12 -1.94 6.13
CA LYS A 182 15.32 -1.81 6.93
C LYS A 182 15.52 -3.06 7.80
N ASP A 183 16.77 -3.54 7.90
CA ASP A 183 17.14 -4.70 8.70
C ASP A 183 16.27 -5.95 8.41
N GLY A 184 16.08 -6.26 7.13
CA GLY A 184 15.33 -7.44 6.67
C GLY A 184 13.81 -7.34 6.80
N LYS A 185 13.23 -6.18 7.12
CA LYS A 185 11.78 -6.03 7.31
C LYS A 185 11.26 -4.63 6.98
N PHE A 186 9.98 -4.58 6.64
CA PHE A 186 9.26 -3.32 6.48
C PHE A 186 8.79 -2.75 7.81
N LYS A 187 8.99 -1.44 7.98
CA LYS A 187 8.51 -0.69 9.14
C LYS A 187 8.01 0.68 8.69
N ARG A 188 7.01 1.20 9.38
CA ARG A 188 6.63 2.61 9.22
C ARG A 188 7.80 3.50 9.62
N THR A 189 8.01 4.59 8.86
CA THR A 189 9.08 5.56 9.13
C THR A 189 8.78 6.46 10.32
N SER A 190 7.50 6.55 10.71
CA SER A 190 6.99 7.35 11.83
C SER A 190 5.78 6.68 12.46
N ASP A 191 5.50 7.02 13.71
CA ASP A 191 4.25 6.70 14.39
C ASP A 191 3.29 7.90 14.47
N SER A 192 3.62 9.03 13.84
CA SER A 192 2.83 10.26 13.88
C SER A 192 2.69 10.86 12.49
N PHE A 193 1.46 10.99 12.00
CA PHE A 193 1.14 11.40 10.63
C PHE A 193 0.22 12.60 10.64
N ALA A 194 0.57 13.63 9.86
CA ALA A 194 -0.27 14.79 9.65
C ALA A 194 -1.54 14.42 8.90
N LEU A 195 -2.69 14.93 9.35
CA LEU A 195 -3.95 14.74 8.64
C LEU A 195 -4.00 15.65 7.41
N LYS A 196 -4.52 15.10 6.31
CA LYS A 196 -4.75 15.82 5.06
C LYS A 196 -6.23 16.17 4.93
N TYR A 197 -6.53 17.41 4.62
CA TYR A 197 -7.87 17.91 4.32
C TYR A 197 -7.93 18.20 2.83
N LYS A 198 -8.68 17.41 2.07
CA LYS A 198 -8.62 17.39 0.60
C LYS A 198 -9.29 18.57 -0.09
N THR A 199 -10.11 19.37 0.60
CA THR A 199 -10.89 20.41 -0.07
C THR A 199 -10.97 21.68 0.76
N ALA A 200 -11.09 22.82 0.07
CA ALA A 200 -11.40 24.14 0.67
C ALA A 200 -12.68 24.12 1.52
N ASP A 201 -13.59 23.18 1.26
CA ASP A 201 -14.87 23.04 1.95
C ASP A 201 -14.78 22.33 3.31
N ARG A 202 -13.73 21.53 3.54
CA ARG A 202 -13.44 20.98 4.86
C ARG A 202 -12.33 21.78 5.54
N LYS A 203 -12.71 22.90 6.10
CA LYS A 203 -11.87 23.56 7.08
C LYS A 203 -11.62 22.57 8.22
N ASN A 204 -10.36 22.46 8.67
CA ASN A 204 -9.98 21.64 9.84
C ASN A 204 -10.68 22.18 11.11
N LYS A 205 -11.97 21.97 11.19
CA LYS A 205 -12.88 22.42 12.23
C LYS A 205 -13.74 21.23 12.64
N TRP A 206 -13.67 20.86 13.91
CA TRP A 206 -14.32 19.66 14.46
C TRP A 206 -15.06 20.03 15.71
N THR A 207 -16.37 19.92 15.73
CA THR A 207 -17.25 20.26 16.84
C THR A 207 -17.56 19.01 17.65
N LEU A 208 -17.28 19.03 18.93
CA LEU A 208 -17.48 17.86 19.79
C LEU A 208 -18.97 17.56 20.02
N ASN A 209 -19.33 16.28 19.87
CA ASN A 209 -20.64 15.73 20.19
C ASN A 209 -20.83 15.47 21.69
N GLN A 210 -19.72 15.29 22.41
CA GLN A 210 -19.72 14.82 23.79
C GLN A 210 -18.54 15.39 24.57
N LYS A 211 -18.53 15.20 25.89
CA LYS A 211 -17.42 15.52 26.76
C LYS A 211 -16.28 14.53 26.56
N ILE A 212 -15.04 15.01 26.32
CA ILE A 212 -13.86 14.18 26.04
C ILE A 212 -12.70 14.58 26.92
N LYS A 213 -11.99 13.60 27.47
CA LYS A 213 -10.71 13.77 28.16
C LYS A 213 -9.58 13.92 27.16
N VAL A 214 -8.74 14.93 27.33
CA VAL A 214 -7.57 15.21 26.52
C VAL A 214 -6.31 15.02 27.36
N TYR A 215 -5.36 14.26 26.86
CA TYR A 215 -4.15 13.87 27.54
C TYR A 215 -2.94 14.67 27.06
N LYS A 216 -1.93 14.87 27.91
CA LYS A 216 -0.73 15.66 27.60
C LYS A 216 0.10 15.07 26.47
N LYS A 217 0.16 13.72 26.38
CA LYS A 217 0.89 12.96 25.36
C LYS A 217 0.08 11.73 24.97
N ALA A 218 0.26 11.24 23.74
CA ALA A 218 -0.31 9.98 23.31
C ALA A 218 0.15 8.85 24.24
N GLY A 219 -0.81 8.09 24.79
CA GLY A 219 -0.56 6.99 25.72
C GLY A 219 -0.20 7.38 27.15
N SER A 220 -0.19 8.67 27.47
CA SER A 220 0.00 9.12 28.85
C SER A 220 -1.33 9.08 29.63
N PRO A 221 -1.35 8.68 30.90
CA PRO A 221 -2.52 8.83 31.76
C PRO A 221 -2.71 10.28 32.24
N LYS A 222 -1.70 11.15 32.07
CA LYS A 222 -1.74 12.52 32.57
C LYS A 222 -2.70 13.37 31.76
N LEU A 223 -3.78 13.80 32.39
CA LEU A 223 -4.78 14.68 31.80
C LEU A 223 -4.15 16.06 31.51
N ALA A 224 -4.44 16.61 30.34
CA ALA A 224 -4.15 17.99 30.00
C ALA A 224 -5.35 18.88 30.38
N TYR A 225 -6.51 18.54 29.80
CA TYR A 225 -7.78 19.24 30.03
C TYR A 225 -8.95 18.36 29.62
N THR A 226 -10.13 18.84 29.83
CA THR A 226 -11.38 18.24 29.36
C THR A 226 -12.06 19.20 28.40
N LEU A 227 -12.54 18.68 27.29
CA LEU A 227 -13.36 19.39 26.33
C LEU A 227 -14.84 19.05 26.54
N THR A 228 -15.70 20.03 26.44
CA THR A 228 -17.16 19.87 26.56
C THR A 228 -17.81 19.73 25.19
N LYS A 229 -19.01 19.20 25.15
CA LYS A 229 -19.85 19.21 23.94
C LYS A 229 -19.96 20.61 23.38
N GLY A 230 -19.94 20.73 22.06
CA GLY A 230 -19.99 22.01 21.35
C GLY A 230 -18.62 22.71 21.20
N THR A 231 -17.56 22.27 21.90
CA THR A 231 -16.23 22.83 21.72
C THR A 231 -15.70 22.52 20.31
N VAL A 232 -15.16 23.56 19.64
CA VAL A 232 -14.54 23.42 18.33
C VAL A 232 -13.04 23.26 18.48
N VAL A 233 -12.48 22.25 17.81
CA VAL A 233 -11.04 21.97 17.79
C VAL A 233 -10.55 21.72 16.36
N LYS A 234 -9.22 21.71 16.17
CA LYS A 234 -8.57 21.19 14.98
C LYS A 234 -8.00 19.80 15.26
N LEU A 235 -8.10 18.86 14.31
CA LEU A 235 -7.38 17.60 14.33
C LEU A 235 -6.13 17.71 13.46
N ASN A 236 -4.94 17.56 14.03
CA ASN A 236 -3.71 17.79 13.30
C ASN A 236 -3.01 16.50 12.89
N LYS A 237 -3.06 15.47 13.74
CA LYS A 237 -2.30 14.24 13.52
C LYS A 237 -3.08 13.02 14.00
N VAL A 238 -2.83 11.90 13.33
CA VAL A 238 -3.06 10.56 13.88
C VAL A 238 -1.74 10.03 14.43
N VAL A 239 -1.78 9.39 15.60
CA VAL A 239 -0.59 8.88 16.29
C VAL A 239 -0.82 7.44 16.72
N TYR A 240 0.07 6.57 16.29
CA TYR A 240 0.11 5.16 16.67
C TYR A 240 1.11 4.96 17.81
N LYS A 241 0.68 4.41 18.92
CA LYS A 241 1.56 4.07 20.03
C LYS A 241 1.31 2.65 20.52
N GLY A 242 2.21 1.74 20.17
CA GLY A 242 1.97 0.31 20.31
C GLY A 242 0.71 -0.07 19.50
N ASN A 243 -0.23 -0.76 20.15
CA ASN A 243 -1.50 -1.17 19.56
C ASN A 243 -2.64 -0.16 19.78
N LYS A 244 -2.33 1.11 20.07
CA LYS A 244 -3.32 2.16 20.35
C LYS A 244 -3.18 3.30 19.37
N VAL A 245 -4.33 3.92 19.03
CA VAL A 245 -4.43 5.08 18.13
C VAL A 245 -4.90 6.29 18.92
N TYR A 246 -4.32 7.43 18.63
CA TYR A 246 -4.63 8.72 19.22
C TYR A 246 -4.75 9.78 18.15
N PHE A 247 -5.56 10.80 18.41
CA PHE A 247 -5.64 12.00 17.57
C PHE A 247 -5.11 13.20 18.34
N GLN A 248 -4.22 13.97 17.71
CA GLN A 248 -3.81 15.25 18.26
C GLN A 248 -4.87 16.29 17.96
N VAL A 249 -5.42 16.87 19.02
CA VAL A 249 -6.36 18.00 18.96
C VAL A 249 -5.64 19.30 19.31
N LYS A 250 -6.10 20.41 18.70
CA LYS A 250 -5.64 21.77 18.98
C LYS A 250 -6.83 22.68 19.23
N LYS A 251 -6.86 23.35 20.37
CA LYS A 251 -7.84 24.37 20.72
C LYS A 251 -7.61 25.68 19.96
N SER A 252 -8.57 26.58 20.04
CA SER A 252 -8.47 27.94 19.43
C SER A 252 -7.35 28.79 20.06
N ASP A 253 -7.08 28.62 21.36
CA ASP A 253 -5.97 29.28 22.08
C ASP A 253 -4.59 28.71 21.75
N GLY A 254 -4.51 27.67 20.90
CA GLY A 254 -3.28 27.02 20.49
C GLY A 254 -2.85 25.84 21.34
N GLU A 255 -3.49 25.59 22.49
CA GLU A 255 -3.18 24.45 23.35
C GLU A 255 -3.45 23.13 22.61
N THR A 256 -2.51 22.18 22.72
CA THR A 256 -2.60 20.87 22.08
C THR A 256 -2.67 19.75 23.10
N GLY A 257 -3.30 18.64 22.69
CA GLY A 257 -3.34 17.41 23.47
C GLY A 257 -3.78 16.24 22.63
N TYR A 258 -4.03 15.11 23.27
CA TYR A 258 -4.31 13.85 22.57
C TYR A 258 -5.61 13.21 23.12
N ILE A 259 -6.46 12.81 22.22
CA ILE A 259 -7.64 11.97 22.49
C ILE A 259 -7.36 10.55 22.05
N ALA A 260 -7.76 9.56 22.83
CA ALA A 260 -7.64 8.16 22.44
C ALA A 260 -8.77 7.79 21.46
N ALA A 261 -8.44 7.05 20.41
CA ALA A 261 -9.45 6.45 19.54
C ALA A 261 -10.30 5.44 20.33
N THR A 262 -11.59 5.39 20.05
CA THR A 262 -12.49 4.39 20.59
C THR A 262 -12.46 3.11 19.75
N LYS A 263 -12.73 1.99 20.40
CA LYS A 263 -12.96 0.69 19.75
C LYS A 263 -14.45 0.42 19.52
N LYS A 264 -15.32 1.28 20.03
CA LYS A 264 -16.76 1.12 19.91
C LYS A 264 -17.24 1.81 18.64
N VAL A 265 -18.07 1.12 17.91
CA VAL A 265 -18.84 1.71 16.83
C VAL A 265 -19.81 2.72 17.45
N SER A 266 -19.86 3.91 16.89
CA SER A 266 -20.80 4.96 17.28
C SER A 266 -21.32 5.58 15.99
N SER A 267 -22.61 5.71 15.88
CA SER A 267 -23.27 6.34 14.72
C SER A 267 -22.87 7.82 14.52
N THR A 268 -22.29 8.44 15.54
CA THR A 268 -21.97 9.88 15.51
C THR A 268 -20.50 10.19 15.73
N GLY A 269 -19.65 9.21 16.09
CA GLY A 269 -18.26 9.46 16.46
C GLY A 269 -18.13 10.46 17.64
N PHE A 270 -16.95 11.12 17.71
CA PHE A 270 -16.68 12.16 18.71
C PHE A 270 -17.09 13.56 18.24
N PHE A 271 -17.33 13.73 16.94
CA PHE A 271 -17.51 15.04 16.31
C PHE A 271 -18.79 15.08 15.46
N GLN A 272 -19.37 16.27 15.34
CA GLN A 272 -20.56 16.50 14.50
C GLN A 272 -20.26 16.29 13.01
N GLU A 273 -19.04 16.61 12.61
CA GLU A 273 -18.55 16.49 11.23
C GLU A 273 -18.12 15.06 10.86
N THR A 274 -18.32 14.09 11.76
CA THR A 274 -18.02 12.69 11.50
C THR A 274 -18.82 12.18 10.30
N GLN A 275 -18.14 11.65 9.30
CA GLN A 275 -18.76 10.99 8.15
C GLN A 275 -18.29 9.55 8.12
N PHE A 276 -19.23 8.63 8.05
CA PHE A 276 -18.98 7.23 7.80
C PHE A 276 -19.32 6.92 6.34
N ALA A 277 -18.53 6.05 5.69
CA ALA A 277 -18.95 5.38 4.46
C ALA A 277 -20.10 4.43 4.84
N GLY A 278 -21.20 4.50 4.13
CA GLY A 278 -22.33 3.61 4.29
C GLY A 278 -22.17 2.36 3.48
#